data_c6f2d39ae546b1763b8731fc2421034c
#
_entry.id   c6f2d39ae546b1763b8731fc2421034c
#
_cell.length_a   1.000
_cell.length_b   1.000
_cell.length_c   1.000
_cell.angle_alpha   90.00
_cell.angle_beta   90.00
_cell.angle_gamma   90.00
#
_symmetry.space_group_name_H-M   'P 1'
#
loop_
_entity.id
_entity.type
_entity.pdbx_description
1 polymer ?
#
loop_
_entity_poly.entity_id
_entity_poly.type
_entity_poly.pdbx_seq_one_letter_code
_entity_poly.pdbx_strand_id
1 'polypeptide(L)'
;MQRETSMSTALIILAAGQGTRMKSDLPKVLHQVAGAPLLVHAMKAGAAFAPDRTVIVAGHGAEAVTEAAQDFDGDAQIALQSEQKGTAHAVAQAAPLLDSYEGDALVLYGDTPFIQPETLAHMAKAREQHDIVVLGFETAEPGRYGRLKMTGETLEEIVEFKDADESERAITFCNSGVIAAPAPLLFSLISEIDNNNASGEYYLTDIVALARKRGLSATAVA
;
A
#
# COMPACT_ATOMS: atom_id res chain seq x y z
N MET A 1 32.28 10.78 -10.42
CA MET A 1 30.93 11.14 -9.94
C MET A 1 30.03 9.99 -10.33
N GLN A 2 29.94 8.97 -9.44
CA GLN A 2 29.04 7.83 -9.63
C GLN A 2 27.62 8.39 -9.48
N ARG A 3 26.80 8.28 -10.51
CA ARG A 3 25.34 8.39 -10.35
C ARG A 3 24.94 7.23 -9.45
N GLU A 4 24.52 7.52 -8.23
CA GLU A 4 23.67 6.60 -7.50
C GLU A 4 22.48 6.31 -8.45
N THR A 5 22.38 5.10 -8.91
CA THR A 5 21.21 4.61 -9.63
C THR A 5 20.09 4.53 -8.60
N SER A 6 19.40 5.67 -8.38
CA SER A 6 18.09 5.64 -7.73
C SER A 6 17.23 4.64 -8.50
N MET A 7 16.81 3.58 -7.86
CA MET A 7 15.90 2.63 -8.48
C MET A 7 14.62 3.40 -8.86
N SER A 8 14.21 3.25 -10.10
CA SER A 8 12.97 3.79 -10.64
C SER A 8 11.81 3.35 -9.75
N THR A 9 10.95 4.26 -9.35
CA THR A 9 9.85 3.95 -8.39
C THR A 9 8.51 4.43 -8.94
N ALA A 10 7.53 3.53 -9.00
CA ALA A 10 6.14 3.85 -9.23
C ALA A 10 5.41 3.98 -7.88
N LEU A 11 4.71 5.09 -7.69
CA LEU A 11 3.85 5.32 -6.54
C LEU A 11 2.42 4.91 -6.87
N ILE A 12 1.84 3.97 -6.11
CA ILE A 12 0.45 3.55 -6.22
C ILE A 12 -0.29 3.98 -4.96
N ILE A 13 -1.31 4.82 -5.07
CA ILE A 13 -2.08 5.30 -3.91
C ILE A 13 -3.51 4.78 -3.98
N LEU A 14 -3.93 4.04 -2.95
CA LEU A 14 -5.27 3.49 -2.85
C LEU A 14 -6.24 4.54 -2.32
N ALA A 15 -7.16 4.99 -3.16
CA ALA A 15 -8.14 6.03 -2.88
C ALA A 15 -9.59 5.61 -3.25
N ALA A 16 -9.83 4.30 -3.47
CA ALA A 16 -11.12 3.79 -3.96
C ALA A 16 -12.17 3.53 -2.87
N GLY A 17 -11.78 3.56 -1.59
CA GLY A 17 -12.63 3.19 -0.46
C GLY A 17 -13.79 4.16 -0.23
N GLN A 18 -14.99 3.63 0.03
CA GLN A 18 -16.20 4.45 0.28
C GLN A 18 -16.18 5.24 1.60
N GLY A 19 -15.36 4.81 2.58
CA GLY A 19 -15.30 5.49 3.87
C GLY A 19 -16.63 5.50 4.65
N THR A 20 -17.43 4.46 4.56
CA THR A 20 -18.81 4.38 5.11
C THR A 20 -18.94 4.78 6.58
N ARG A 21 -17.87 4.59 7.37
CA ARG A 21 -17.79 5.00 8.78
C ARG A 21 -17.82 6.52 9.00
N MET A 22 -17.43 7.29 7.97
CA MET A 22 -17.40 8.76 8.05
C MET A 22 -18.78 9.41 8.00
N LYS A 23 -19.82 8.68 7.56
CA LYS A 23 -21.20 9.19 7.39
C LYS A 23 -21.24 10.51 6.59
N SER A 24 -20.48 10.58 5.52
CA SER A 24 -20.30 11.75 4.66
C SER A 24 -20.40 11.30 3.19
N ASP A 25 -20.98 12.15 2.35
CA ASP A 25 -21.02 11.94 0.90
C ASP A 25 -19.66 12.21 0.26
N LEU A 26 -18.78 12.95 0.96
CA LEU A 26 -17.41 13.21 0.50
C LEU A 26 -16.57 11.95 0.67
N PRO A 27 -15.83 11.49 -0.36
CA PRO A 27 -14.88 10.39 -0.25
C PRO A 27 -13.92 10.60 0.93
N LYS A 28 -13.64 9.52 1.70
CA LYS A 28 -12.80 9.62 2.91
C LYS A 28 -11.48 10.34 2.65
N VAL A 29 -10.84 10.03 1.53
CA VAL A 29 -9.53 10.57 1.15
C VAL A 29 -9.53 12.08 0.82
N LEU A 30 -10.71 12.66 0.61
CA LEU A 30 -10.89 14.10 0.33
C LEU A 30 -11.18 14.92 1.58
N HIS A 31 -11.42 14.29 2.73
CA HIS A 31 -11.53 15.05 3.99
C HIS A 31 -10.21 15.76 4.28
N GLN A 32 -10.34 17.02 4.73
CA GLN A 32 -9.18 17.88 4.93
C GLN A 32 -8.58 17.73 6.34
N VAL A 33 -7.28 17.70 6.40
CA VAL A 33 -6.47 17.82 7.61
C VAL A 33 -5.39 18.88 7.36
N ALA A 34 -5.23 19.83 8.27
CA ALA A 34 -4.27 20.92 8.14
C ALA A 34 -4.36 21.67 6.78
N GLY A 35 -5.58 21.85 6.27
CA GLY A 35 -5.85 22.63 5.06
C GLY A 35 -5.63 21.90 3.72
N ALA A 36 -5.39 20.59 3.72
CA ALA A 36 -5.28 19.79 2.51
C ALA A 36 -6.01 18.44 2.64
N PRO A 37 -6.51 17.85 1.54
CA PRO A 37 -7.08 16.51 1.54
C PRO A 37 -6.09 15.45 2.05
N LEU A 38 -6.60 14.40 2.70
CA LEU A 38 -5.79 13.25 3.12
C LEU A 38 -4.97 12.67 1.97
N LEU A 39 -5.59 12.53 0.78
CA LEU A 39 -4.93 12.08 -0.44
C LEU A 39 -3.69 12.92 -0.78
N VAL A 40 -3.82 14.25 -0.72
CA VAL A 40 -2.72 15.17 -1.04
C VAL A 40 -1.55 15.01 -0.06
N HIS A 41 -1.85 14.73 1.23
CA HIS A 41 -0.80 14.42 2.20
C HIS A 41 -0.08 13.11 1.87
N ALA A 42 -0.81 12.06 1.47
CA ALA A 42 -0.21 10.80 1.04
C ALA A 42 0.63 10.99 -0.25
N MET A 43 0.14 11.76 -1.22
CA MET A 43 0.88 12.12 -2.43
C MET A 43 2.17 12.89 -2.11
N LYS A 44 2.12 13.86 -1.19
CA LYS A 44 3.30 14.61 -0.73
C LYS A 44 4.34 13.69 -0.08
N ALA A 45 3.91 12.75 0.75
CA ALA A 45 4.82 11.80 1.36
C ALA A 45 5.52 10.94 0.28
N GLY A 46 4.76 10.42 -0.68
CA GLY A 46 5.28 9.62 -1.79
C GLY A 46 6.17 10.43 -2.74
N ALA A 47 5.86 11.69 -2.99
CA ALA A 47 6.64 12.57 -3.88
C ALA A 47 8.08 12.79 -3.38
N ALA A 48 8.37 12.60 -2.08
CA ALA A 48 9.73 12.65 -1.54
C ALA A 48 10.67 11.60 -2.17
N PHE A 49 10.12 10.55 -2.79
CA PHE A 49 10.86 9.52 -3.54
C PHE A 49 11.13 9.90 -5.00
N ALA A 50 10.67 11.06 -5.45
CA ALA A 50 10.72 11.46 -6.86
C ALA A 50 10.27 10.32 -7.79
N PRO A 51 9.04 9.77 -7.61
CA PRO A 51 8.55 8.68 -8.42
C PRO A 51 8.45 9.10 -9.89
N ASP A 52 8.82 8.21 -10.81
CA ASP A 52 8.68 8.45 -12.25
C ASP A 52 7.27 8.13 -12.75
N ARG A 53 6.46 7.48 -11.92
CA ARG A 53 5.04 7.20 -12.18
C ARG A 53 4.24 7.39 -10.90
N THR A 54 3.14 8.10 -10.97
CA THR A 54 2.14 8.19 -9.88
C THR A 54 0.81 7.67 -10.40
N VAL A 55 0.27 6.63 -9.75
CA VAL A 55 -1.02 6.04 -10.07
C VAL A 55 -1.94 6.14 -8.86
N ILE A 56 -3.08 6.81 -9.03
CA ILE A 56 -4.13 6.90 -8.02
C ILE A 56 -5.22 5.89 -8.37
N VAL A 57 -5.48 4.94 -7.48
CA VAL A 57 -6.59 4.00 -7.64
C VAL A 57 -7.84 4.62 -7.05
N ALA A 58 -8.71 5.14 -7.90
CA ALA A 58 -9.96 5.79 -7.54
C ALA A 58 -11.15 4.83 -7.70
N GLY A 59 -12.23 5.07 -6.97
CA GLY A 59 -13.45 4.26 -7.04
C GLY A 59 -14.66 5.11 -6.69
N HIS A 60 -15.15 5.06 -5.46
CA HIS A 60 -16.23 5.93 -5.03
C HIS A 60 -15.81 7.41 -5.12
N GLY A 61 -16.62 8.23 -5.79
CA GLY A 61 -16.30 9.65 -6.01
C GLY A 61 -15.07 9.89 -6.89
N ALA A 62 -14.80 8.98 -7.85
CA ALA A 62 -13.60 9.00 -8.69
C ALA A 62 -13.34 10.36 -9.38
N GLU A 63 -14.39 11.08 -9.80
CA GLU A 63 -14.25 12.39 -10.45
C GLU A 63 -13.58 13.40 -9.50
N ALA A 64 -14.08 13.55 -8.29
CA ALA A 64 -13.53 14.47 -7.30
C ALA A 64 -12.13 14.03 -6.81
N VAL A 65 -11.89 12.72 -6.70
CA VAL A 65 -10.57 12.17 -6.36
C VAL A 65 -9.57 12.46 -7.48
N THR A 66 -9.97 12.33 -8.74
CA THR A 66 -9.15 12.65 -9.91
C THR A 66 -8.77 14.13 -9.91
N GLU A 67 -9.75 15.02 -9.77
CA GLU A 67 -9.53 16.47 -9.69
C GLU A 67 -8.51 16.82 -8.60
N ALA A 68 -8.72 16.35 -7.37
CA ALA A 68 -7.81 16.62 -6.26
C ALA A 68 -6.39 16.05 -6.47
N ALA A 69 -6.27 14.90 -7.13
CA ALA A 69 -4.98 14.31 -7.43
C ALA A 69 -4.24 15.10 -8.52
N GLN A 70 -4.93 15.46 -9.61
CA GLN A 70 -4.35 16.18 -10.74
C GLN A 70 -4.10 17.66 -10.47
N ASP A 71 -4.83 18.28 -9.54
CA ASP A 71 -4.52 19.62 -9.02
C ASP A 71 -3.18 19.64 -8.26
N PHE A 72 -2.82 18.53 -7.61
CA PHE A 72 -1.54 18.41 -6.92
C PHE A 72 -0.39 17.95 -7.84
N ASP A 73 -0.66 16.98 -8.71
CA ASP A 73 0.28 16.39 -9.66
C ASP A 73 -0.44 16.16 -10.99
N GLY A 74 -0.24 17.08 -11.94
CA GLY A 74 -0.90 17.05 -13.24
C GLY A 74 -0.59 15.81 -14.08
N ASP A 75 0.50 15.09 -13.77
CA ASP A 75 0.92 13.86 -14.44
C ASP A 75 0.39 12.59 -13.77
N ALA A 76 -0.34 12.73 -12.64
CA ALA A 76 -0.92 11.60 -11.92
C ALA A 76 -1.92 10.84 -12.80
N GLN A 77 -1.68 9.54 -12.97
CA GLN A 77 -2.53 8.64 -13.74
C GLN A 77 -3.62 8.05 -12.84
N ILE A 78 -4.81 7.82 -13.40
CA ILE A 78 -5.95 7.31 -12.64
C ILE A 78 -6.31 5.92 -13.11
N ALA A 79 -6.33 4.97 -12.16
CA ALA A 79 -6.87 3.63 -12.34
C ALA A 79 -8.24 3.54 -11.66
N LEU A 80 -9.25 3.01 -12.33
CA LEU A 80 -10.60 2.90 -11.76
C LEU A 80 -10.85 1.52 -11.17
N GLN A 81 -11.17 1.48 -9.89
CA GLN A 81 -11.73 0.30 -9.23
C GLN A 81 -13.25 0.41 -9.18
N SER A 82 -13.94 -0.15 -10.18
CA SER A 82 -15.40 -0.11 -10.29
C SER A 82 -16.09 -1.01 -9.26
N GLU A 83 -15.48 -2.14 -8.92
CA GLU A 83 -15.97 -3.09 -7.92
C GLU A 83 -14.98 -3.19 -6.75
N GLN A 84 -15.45 -3.02 -5.53
CA GLN A 84 -14.60 -3.05 -4.34
C GLN A 84 -14.44 -4.48 -3.82
N LYS A 85 -13.52 -5.24 -4.43
CA LYS A 85 -13.24 -6.63 -4.09
C LYS A 85 -12.02 -6.83 -3.18
N GLY A 86 -11.53 -5.77 -2.54
CA GLY A 86 -10.38 -5.81 -1.64
C GLY A 86 -9.18 -5.02 -2.14
N THR A 87 -8.13 -5.00 -1.32
CA THR A 87 -6.94 -4.15 -1.53
C THR A 87 -6.03 -4.66 -2.63
N ALA A 88 -5.87 -5.97 -2.79
CA ALA A 88 -5.13 -6.53 -3.93
C ALA A 88 -5.85 -6.23 -5.25
N HIS A 89 -7.19 -6.36 -5.28
CA HIS A 89 -7.97 -5.99 -6.45
C HIS A 89 -7.82 -4.50 -6.79
N ALA A 90 -7.68 -3.62 -5.78
CA ALA A 90 -7.41 -2.20 -6.01
C ALA A 90 -6.05 -1.98 -6.68
N VAL A 91 -4.97 -2.57 -6.14
CA VAL A 91 -3.62 -2.45 -6.71
C VAL A 91 -3.56 -3.04 -8.12
N ALA A 92 -4.27 -4.14 -8.38
CA ALA A 92 -4.34 -4.76 -9.71
C ALA A 92 -4.86 -3.80 -10.81
N GLN A 93 -5.69 -2.80 -10.46
CA GLN A 93 -6.18 -1.82 -11.43
C GLN A 93 -5.05 -0.92 -11.97
N ALA A 94 -3.94 -0.79 -11.25
CA ALA A 94 -2.78 -0.02 -11.71
C ALA A 94 -1.92 -0.79 -12.74
N ALA A 95 -2.07 -2.11 -12.86
CA ALA A 95 -1.22 -2.94 -13.72
C ALA A 95 -1.17 -2.46 -15.19
N PRO A 96 -2.28 -2.09 -15.86
CA PRO A 96 -2.21 -1.60 -17.25
C PRO A 96 -1.44 -0.30 -17.42
N LEU A 97 -1.37 0.55 -16.38
CA LEU A 97 -0.65 1.82 -16.39
C LEU A 97 0.84 1.64 -16.07
N LEU A 98 1.22 0.47 -15.55
CA LEU A 98 2.58 0.08 -15.21
C LEU A 98 3.05 -1.12 -16.05
N ASP A 99 2.41 -1.34 -17.20
CA ASP A 99 2.85 -2.38 -18.13
C ASP A 99 4.30 -2.15 -18.55
N SER A 100 5.11 -3.21 -18.52
CA SER A 100 6.55 -3.16 -18.78
C SER A 100 7.37 -2.24 -17.85
N TYR A 101 6.82 -1.86 -16.69
CA TYR A 101 7.56 -1.12 -15.69
C TYR A 101 8.43 -2.05 -14.83
N GLU A 102 9.75 -1.88 -14.92
CA GLU A 102 10.76 -2.77 -14.28
C GLU A 102 11.24 -2.25 -12.91
N GLY A 103 10.78 -1.07 -12.48
CA GLY A 103 11.17 -0.47 -11.20
C GLY A 103 10.42 -1.04 -10.00
N ASP A 104 10.65 -0.45 -8.85
CA ASP A 104 9.91 -0.76 -7.63
C ASP A 104 8.53 -0.08 -7.63
N ALA A 105 7.56 -0.71 -7.01
CA ALA A 105 6.27 -0.13 -6.68
C ALA A 105 6.19 0.13 -5.18
N LEU A 106 5.83 1.36 -4.82
CA LEU A 106 5.48 1.76 -3.46
C LEU A 106 3.96 1.94 -3.38
N VAL A 107 3.31 1.11 -2.58
CA VAL A 107 1.85 1.19 -2.35
C VAL A 107 1.59 1.97 -1.08
N LEU A 108 0.81 3.05 -1.18
CA LEU A 108 0.32 3.85 -0.06
C LEU A 108 -1.20 3.84 0.01
N TYR A 109 -1.74 4.13 1.18
CA TYR A 109 -3.16 4.40 1.37
C TYR A 109 -3.41 5.92 1.38
N GLY A 110 -4.37 6.37 0.58
CA GLY A 110 -4.72 7.80 0.47
C GLY A 110 -5.32 8.40 1.74
N ASP A 111 -5.60 7.59 2.75
CA ASP A 111 -6.14 8.01 4.04
C ASP A 111 -5.13 7.91 5.21
N THR A 112 -3.85 7.69 4.90
CA THR A 112 -2.74 7.68 5.87
C THR A 112 -1.82 8.89 5.66
N PRO A 113 -2.21 10.09 6.16
CA PRO A 113 -1.62 11.36 5.74
C PRO A 113 -0.26 11.69 6.36
N PHE A 114 0.20 10.94 7.38
CA PHE A 114 1.33 11.36 8.22
C PHE A 114 2.55 10.45 8.12
N ILE A 115 2.68 9.69 7.03
CA ILE A 115 3.89 8.92 6.78
C ILE A 115 5.02 9.91 6.48
N GLN A 116 6.11 9.80 7.25
CA GLN A 116 7.24 10.70 7.10
C GLN A 116 8.13 10.27 5.94
N PRO A 117 8.75 11.20 5.20
CA PRO A 117 9.69 10.86 4.13
C PRO A 117 10.84 9.97 4.58
N GLU A 118 11.35 10.20 5.81
CA GLU A 118 12.43 9.42 6.41
C GLU A 118 12.04 7.95 6.62
N THR A 119 10.77 7.70 6.99
CA THR A 119 10.23 6.34 7.12
C THR A 119 10.22 5.62 5.77
N LEU A 120 9.78 6.31 4.74
CA LEU A 120 9.79 5.77 3.39
C LEU A 120 11.23 5.53 2.90
N ALA A 121 12.18 6.45 3.18
CA ALA A 121 13.60 6.25 2.85
C ALA A 121 14.18 5.01 3.54
N HIS A 122 13.76 4.74 4.79
CA HIS A 122 14.14 3.52 5.49
C HIS A 122 13.60 2.26 4.77
N MET A 123 12.35 2.29 4.30
CA MET A 123 11.79 1.21 3.50
C MET A 123 12.56 0.99 2.19
N ALA A 124 12.90 2.06 1.46
CA ALA A 124 13.68 1.97 0.23
C ALA A 124 15.04 1.31 0.47
N LYS A 125 15.71 1.67 1.55
CA LYS A 125 16.99 1.05 1.94
C LYS A 125 16.83 -0.45 2.27
N ALA A 126 15.78 -0.82 3.01
CA ALA A 126 15.48 -2.23 3.29
C ALA A 126 15.16 -3.01 2.01
N ARG A 127 14.52 -2.35 1.02
CA ARG A 127 14.17 -2.94 -0.27
C ARG A 127 15.40 -3.35 -1.10
N GLU A 128 16.57 -2.74 -0.89
CA GLU A 128 17.83 -3.15 -1.54
C GLU A 128 18.25 -4.58 -1.17
N GLN A 129 17.78 -5.11 -0.04
CA GLN A 129 18.18 -6.41 0.50
C GLN A 129 17.02 -7.43 0.57
N HIS A 130 15.78 -7.00 0.37
CA HIS A 130 14.60 -7.85 0.49
C HIS A 130 13.66 -7.66 -0.69
N ASP A 131 12.99 -8.74 -1.12
CA ASP A 131 12.04 -8.70 -2.23
C ASP A 131 10.75 -7.95 -1.88
N ILE A 132 10.30 -8.03 -0.63
CA ILE A 132 9.15 -7.29 -0.11
C ILE A 132 9.51 -6.60 1.20
N VAL A 133 9.14 -5.33 1.31
CA VAL A 133 9.25 -4.55 2.55
C VAL A 133 7.89 -4.01 2.93
N VAL A 134 7.49 -4.23 4.18
CA VAL A 134 6.23 -3.75 4.75
C VAL A 134 6.54 -2.73 5.83
N LEU A 135 5.79 -1.63 5.88
CA LEU A 135 5.85 -0.70 6.99
C LEU A 135 4.93 -1.21 8.11
N GLY A 136 5.53 -1.46 9.26
CA GLY A 136 4.85 -1.81 10.50
C GLY A 136 4.83 -0.66 11.51
N PHE A 137 4.12 -0.87 12.58
CA PHE A 137 4.15 -0.02 13.77
C PHE A 137 3.80 -0.81 15.02
N GLU A 138 4.43 -0.48 16.14
CA GLU A 138 4.11 -1.07 17.44
C GLU A 138 2.97 -0.32 18.12
N THR A 139 2.03 -1.06 18.69
CA THR A 139 0.94 -0.49 19.49
C THR A 139 0.50 -1.43 20.60
N ALA A 140 0.24 -0.89 21.78
CA ALA A 140 -0.34 -1.64 22.90
C ALA A 140 -1.82 -2.01 22.64
N GLU A 141 -2.50 -1.32 21.74
CA GLU A 141 -3.89 -1.56 21.38
C GLU A 141 -3.99 -1.87 19.87
N PRO A 142 -3.68 -3.10 19.44
CA PRO A 142 -3.62 -3.47 18.03
C PRO A 142 -4.97 -3.36 17.29
N GLY A 143 -6.08 -3.34 18.00
CA GLY A 143 -7.41 -3.17 17.42
C GLY A 143 -7.66 -4.11 16.24
N ARG A 144 -8.05 -3.52 15.11
CA ARG A 144 -8.39 -4.26 13.87
C ARG A 144 -7.32 -4.23 12.79
N TYR A 145 -6.10 -3.80 13.12
CA TYR A 145 -4.99 -3.85 12.16
C TYR A 145 -4.60 -5.30 11.83
N GLY A 146 -4.03 -5.54 10.67
CA GLY A 146 -3.35 -6.77 10.34
C GLY A 146 -2.13 -6.97 11.25
N ARG A 147 -1.77 -8.19 11.54
CA ARG A 147 -0.64 -8.55 12.42
C ARG A 147 0.55 -9.01 11.59
N LEU A 148 1.73 -8.48 11.90
CA LEU A 148 2.98 -8.87 11.24
C LEU A 148 3.59 -10.05 12.01
N LYS A 149 3.56 -11.25 11.39
CA LYS A 149 4.17 -12.46 11.97
C LYS A 149 5.63 -12.52 11.59
N MET A 150 6.50 -12.23 12.56
CA MET A 150 7.94 -12.18 12.36
C MET A 150 8.64 -13.44 12.91
N THR A 151 9.67 -13.89 12.20
CA THR A 151 10.66 -14.87 12.69
C THR A 151 12.04 -14.22 12.59
N GLY A 152 12.53 -13.68 13.72
CA GLY A 152 13.70 -12.79 13.68
C GLY A 152 13.40 -11.55 12.84
N GLU A 153 14.21 -11.27 11.83
CA GLU A 153 14.02 -10.14 10.90
C GLU A 153 13.13 -10.49 9.69
N THR A 154 12.72 -11.75 9.57
CA THR A 154 11.91 -12.23 8.46
C THR A 154 10.42 -12.04 8.74
N LEU A 155 9.73 -11.36 7.84
CA LEU A 155 8.27 -11.30 7.83
C LEU A 155 7.74 -12.56 7.12
N GLU A 156 7.07 -13.43 7.87
CA GLU A 156 6.53 -14.67 7.33
C GLU A 156 5.14 -14.50 6.72
N GLU A 157 4.30 -13.69 7.37
CA GLU A 157 2.90 -13.52 7.00
C GLU A 157 2.32 -12.24 7.61
N ILE A 158 1.28 -11.70 6.98
CA ILE A 158 0.42 -10.68 7.56
C ILE A 158 -0.96 -11.29 7.75
N VAL A 159 -1.41 -11.40 9.01
CA VAL A 159 -2.73 -11.97 9.31
C VAL A 159 -3.73 -10.87 9.57
N GLU A 160 -4.79 -10.82 8.79
CA GLU A 160 -5.87 -9.86 8.98
C GLU A 160 -6.67 -10.18 10.25
N PHE A 161 -7.16 -9.15 10.97
CA PHE A 161 -7.82 -9.30 12.27
C PHE A 161 -8.99 -10.30 12.26
N LYS A 162 -9.74 -10.38 11.16
CA LYS A 162 -10.90 -11.26 11.05
C LYS A 162 -10.51 -12.74 10.95
N ASP A 163 -9.34 -13.01 10.38
CA ASP A 163 -8.80 -14.35 10.16
C ASP A 163 -7.85 -14.78 11.28
N ALA A 164 -7.39 -13.82 12.10
CA ALA A 164 -6.44 -14.06 13.20
C ALA A 164 -7.06 -14.85 14.36
N ASP A 165 -6.32 -15.82 14.86
CA ASP A 165 -6.63 -16.51 16.13
C ASP A 165 -6.33 -15.63 17.35
N GLU A 166 -6.54 -16.17 18.58
CA GLU A 166 -6.34 -15.42 19.81
C GLU A 166 -4.86 -15.05 20.04
N SER A 167 -3.95 -15.95 19.70
CA SER A 167 -2.50 -15.72 19.85
C SER A 167 -1.99 -14.69 18.84
N GLU A 168 -2.48 -14.76 17.62
CA GLU A 168 -2.16 -13.80 16.56
C GLU A 168 -2.70 -12.40 16.88
N ARG A 169 -3.93 -12.30 17.42
CA ARG A 169 -4.51 -11.03 17.85
C ARG A 169 -3.72 -10.33 18.95
N ALA A 170 -2.95 -11.09 19.74
CA ALA A 170 -2.09 -10.55 20.79
C ALA A 170 -0.79 -9.93 20.28
N ILE A 171 -0.41 -10.16 19.02
CA ILE A 171 0.76 -9.52 18.39
C ILE A 171 0.55 -8.01 18.35
N THR A 172 1.54 -7.25 18.87
CA THR A 172 1.53 -5.78 18.96
C THR A 172 2.11 -5.10 17.73
N PHE A 173 2.90 -5.82 16.94
CA PHE A 173 3.46 -5.30 15.69
C PHE A 173 2.42 -5.40 14.56
N CYS A 174 1.96 -4.26 14.11
CA CYS A 174 0.81 -4.12 13.21
C CYS A 174 1.20 -3.63 11.81
N ASN A 175 0.43 -4.05 10.83
CA ASN A 175 0.55 -3.62 9.45
C ASN A 175 -0.01 -2.20 9.26
N SER A 176 0.79 -1.29 8.71
CA SER A 176 0.32 0.05 8.31
C SER A 176 -0.42 0.05 6.97
N GLY A 177 -0.21 -0.99 6.16
CA GLY A 177 -0.71 -1.11 4.79
C GLY A 177 0.29 -0.65 3.71
N VAL A 178 1.40 0.00 4.09
CA VAL A 178 2.42 0.45 3.14
C VAL A 178 3.33 -0.69 2.76
N ILE A 179 3.50 -0.93 1.47
CA ILE A 179 4.28 -2.04 0.92
C ILE A 179 5.16 -1.55 -0.22
N ALA A 180 6.41 -2.01 -0.24
CA ALA A 180 7.34 -1.81 -1.34
C ALA A 180 7.82 -3.16 -1.89
N ALA A 181 7.81 -3.33 -3.21
CA ALA A 181 8.27 -4.51 -3.92
C ALA A 181 8.60 -4.16 -5.38
N PRO A 182 9.38 -4.97 -6.14
CA PRO A 182 9.46 -4.82 -7.60
C PRO A 182 8.07 -4.88 -8.22
N ALA A 183 7.74 -3.94 -9.10
CA ALA A 183 6.41 -3.89 -9.72
C ALA A 183 6.05 -5.20 -10.46
N PRO A 184 6.95 -5.83 -11.24
CA PRO A 184 6.63 -7.12 -11.88
C PRO A 184 6.33 -8.22 -10.86
N LEU A 185 7.08 -8.28 -9.76
CA LEU A 185 6.85 -9.24 -8.69
C LEU A 185 5.52 -8.99 -7.99
N LEU A 186 5.23 -7.73 -7.64
CA LEU A 186 3.98 -7.33 -6.98
C LEU A 186 2.77 -7.80 -7.79
N PHE A 187 2.71 -7.49 -9.08
CA PHE A 187 1.59 -7.89 -9.94
C PHE A 187 1.54 -9.40 -10.18
N SER A 188 2.69 -10.07 -10.28
CA SER A 188 2.75 -11.54 -10.35
C SER A 188 2.13 -12.19 -9.11
N LEU A 189 2.47 -11.71 -7.91
CA LEU A 189 1.92 -12.24 -6.65
C LEU A 189 0.42 -11.92 -6.53
N ILE A 190 0.00 -10.70 -6.87
CA ILE A 190 -1.42 -10.29 -6.85
C ILE A 190 -2.27 -11.21 -7.73
N SER A 191 -1.76 -11.67 -8.86
CA SER A 191 -2.50 -12.56 -9.76
C SER A 191 -2.78 -13.96 -9.17
N GLU A 192 -2.11 -14.34 -8.09
CA GLU A 192 -2.29 -15.63 -7.40
C GLU A 192 -3.16 -15.52 -6.13
N ILE A 193 -3.51 -14.30 -5.72
CA ILE A 193 -4.35 -14.09 -4.55
C ILE A 193 -5.76 -14.59 -4.83
N ASP A 194 -6.30 -15.38 -3.91
CA ASP A 194 -7.71 -15.75 -3.89
C ASP A 194 -8.49 -14.92 -2.85
N ASN A 195 -9.77 -15.17 -2.69
CA ASN A 195 -10.63 -14.50 -1.72
C ASN A 195 -11.22 -15.48 -0.69
N ASN A 196 -10.53 -16.59 -0.45
CA ASN A 196 -10.96 -17.60 0.51
C ASN A 196 -10.58 -17.21 1.95
N ASN A 197 -11.17 -16.15 2.45
CA ASN A 197 -10.94 -15.57 3.78
C ASN A 197 -12.24 -15.07 4.42
N ALA A 198 -12.20 -14.63 5.66
CA ALA A 198 -13.38 -14.21 6.43
C ALA A 198 -14.13 -13.00 5.84
N SER A 199 -13.52 -12.24 4.94
CA SER A 199 -14.19 -11.11 4.26
C SER A 199 -14.66 -11.45 2.85
N GLY A 200 -14.17 -12.53 2.22
CA GLY A 200 -14.39 -12.83 0.81
C GLY A 200 -13.73 -11.81 -0.13
N GLU A 201 -12.66 -11.14 0.32
CA GLU A 201 -11.96 -10.08 -0.40
C GLU A 201 -10.56 -10.54 -0.81
N TYR A 202 -10.01 -9.95 -1.87
CA TYR A 202 -8.62 -10.15 -2.28
C TYR A 202 -7.72 -9.26 -1.43
N TYR A 203 -7.06 -9.84 -0.43
CA TYR A 203 -6.20 -9.11 0.50
C TYR A 203 -4.80 -8.89 -0.09
N LEU A 204 -4.35 -7.64 -0.16
CA LEU A 204 -2.97 -7.35 -0.59
C LEU A 204 -1.93 -7.97 0.35
N THR A 205 -2.26 -8.13 1.62
CA THR A 205 -1.41 -8.72 2.64
C THR A 205 -0.97 -10.15 2.33
N ASP A 206 -1.75 -10.90 1.52
CA ASP A 206 -1.44 -12.28 1.13
C ASP A 206 -0.19 -12.40 0.26
N ILE A 207 0.26 -11.30 -0.40
CA ILE A 207 1.51 -11.34 -1.18
C ILE A 207 2.72 -11.76 -0.36
N VAL A 208 2.75 -11.47 0.94
CA VAL A 208 3.87 -11.85 1.82
C VAL A 208 3.96 -13.37 1.94
N ALA A 209 2.87 -14.03 2.31
CA ALA A 209 2.83 -15.50 2.43
C ALA A 209 3.11 -16.18 1.08
N LEU A 210 2.61 -15.63 -0.03
CA LEU A 210 2.88 -16.13 -1.38
C LEU A 210 4.36 -15.98 -1.75
N ALA A 211 4.98 -14.83 -1.46
CA ALA A 211 6.40 -14.61 -1.68
C ALA A 211 7.26 -15.58 -0.86
N ARG A 212 6.92 -15.77 0.42
CA ARG A 212 7.62 -16.73 1.28
C ARG A 212 7.53 -18.16 0.75
N LYS A 213 6.37 -18.58 0.25
CA LYS A 213 6.19 -19.90 -0.41
C LYS A 213 7.07 -20.05 -1.65
N ARG A 214 7.37 -18.98 -2.37
CA ARG A 214 8.30 -18.96 -3.52
C ARG A 214 9.78 -18.86 -3.11
N GLY A 215 10.10 -18.82 -1.81
CA GLY A 215 11.46 -18.67 -1.28
C GLY A 215 12.02 -17.26 -1.38
N LEU A 216 11.16 -16.26 -1.64
CA LEU A 216 11.54 -14.86 -1.69
C LEU A 216 11.64 -14.26 -0.28
N SER A 217 12.44 -13.21 -0.12
CA SER A 217 12.66 -12.53 1.15
C SER A 217 11.59 -11.47 1.41
N ALA A 218 11.11 -11.41 2.65
CA ALA A 218 10.22 -10.35 3.11
C ALA A 218 10.66 -9.87 4.50
N THR A 219 10.57 -8.56 4.73
CA THR A 219 10.85 -7.96 6.04
C THR A 219 9.85 -6.86 6.36
N ALA A 220 9.81 -6.45 7.63
CA ALA A 220 9.06 -5.28 8.06
C ALA A 220 10.00 -4.28 8.74
N VAL A 221 9.75 -3.00 8.49
CA VAL A 221 10.43 -1.87 9.15
C VAL A 221 9.39 -1.03 9.89
N ALA A 222 9.82 -0.31 10.96
CA ALA A 222 8.96 0.55 11.77
C ALA A 222 9.55 1.97 11.88
#